data_c1bb44880d7fd3fa6560603cc31de96a
#
_entry.id   c1bb44880d7fd3fa6560603cc31de96a
#
_cell.length_a   1.000
_cell.length_b   1.000
_cell.length_c   1.000
_cell.angle_alpha   90.00
_cell.angle_beta   90.00
_cell.angle_gamma   90.00
#
_symmetry.space_group_name_H-M   'P 1'
#
loop_
_entity.id
_entity.type
_entity.pdbx_description
1 polymer ?
#
loop_
_entity_poly.entity_id
_entity_poly.type
_entity_poly.pdbx_seq_one_letter_code
_entity_poly.pdbx_strand_id
1 'polypeptide(L)'
;MDKIKVAIIGTGALGSKHVKNYQLIENAEVIALCDTDIYKAQNFANELGIPFYANYKKIPLSTIQAVSICVPTKMHFKVAKYFLENKIHCLIEKPITTSVKQADVLIEIAQKNNLILQVGHIERFNAAFQAIKDIIVEPKFIETHRLSPFPGRSLDVGAVLDIMIHDIDIILGLVKSEIKHIDAVGVNVLTELEDIANARLTFKNGCIANLTASRVSDEYMRKIRIFLANTYISLDYFKQEAFIYKKDSGKITKDELPIEKEESLKKELMSYLDCVKNNLPPLVSGVEARNALSIALKIIKKIHG
;
A
#
# COMPACT_ATOMS: atom_id res chain seq x y z
N MET A 1 -2.11 -7.79 28.63
CA MET A 1 -3.17 -7.50 27.61
C MET A 1 -3.26 -8.68 26.68
N ASP A 2 -4.47 -9.07 26.27
CA ASP A 2 -4.62 -10.19 25.34
C ASP A 2 -4.07 -9.81 23.96
N LYS A 3 -3.18 -10.65 23.45
CA LYS A 3 -2.57 -10.48 22.12
C LYS A 3 -3.57 -10.87 21.04
N ILE A 4 -3.53 -10.14 19.91
CA ILE A 4 -4.31 -10.51 18.73
C ILE A 4 -3.60 -11.63 17.99
N LYS A 5 -4.29 -12.72 17.78
CA LYS A 5 -3.77 -13.92 17.10
C LYS A 5 -3.88 -13.77 15.60
N VAL A 6 -2.73 -13.73 14.93
CA VAL A 6 -2.62 -13.45 13.49
C VAL A 6 -2.07 -14.67 12.75
N ALA A 7 -2.65 -15.01 11.60
CA ALA A 7 -2.03 -15.93 10.65
C ALA A 7 -1.49 -15.16 9.44
N ILE A 8 -0.34 -15.62 8.90
CA ILE A 8 0.28 -15.03 7.70
C ILE A 8 0.08 -15.98 6.52
N ILE A 9 -0.54 -15.47 5.47
CA ILE A 9 -0.85 -16.23 4.24
C ILE A 9 0.06 -15.73 3.12
N GLY A 10 1.02 -16.57 2.73
CA GLY A 10 2.14 -16.21 1.87
C GLY A 10 3.36 -15.82 2.70
N THR A 11 4.44 -16.61 2.66
CA THR A 11 5.69 -16.38 3.41
C THR A 11 6.87 -16.01 2.50
N GLY A 12 6.55 -15.50 1.30
CA GLY A 12 7.54 -14.93 0.38
C GLY A 12 8.24 -13.69 0.95
N ALA A 13 8.91 -12.92 0.11
CA ALA A 13 9.73 -11.78 0.53
C ALA A 13 8.98 -10.77 1.42
N LEU A 14 7.69 -10.53 1.15
CA LEU A 14 6.89 -9.57 1.92
C LEU A 14 6.29 -10.22 3.17
N GLY A 15 5.71 -11.41 3.05
CA GLY A 15 5.15 -12.11 4.22
C GLY A 15 6.18 -12.40 5.30
N SER A 16 7.43 -12.71 4.93
CA SER A 16 8.54 -12.85 5.89
C SER A 16 8.81 -11.55 6.66
N LYS A 17 8.66 -10.38 5.99
CA LYS A 17 8.77 -9.08 6.67
C LYS A 17 7.60 -8.84 7.61
N HIS A 18 6.36 -9.22 7.22
CA HIS A 18 5.21 -9.15 8.11
C HIS A 18 5.45 -9.96 9.38
N VAL A 19 5.89 -11.21 9.26
CA VAL A 19 6.18 -12.06 10.43
C VAL A 19 7.19 -11.38 11.36
N LYS A 20 8.34 -10.94 10.81
CA LYS A 20 9.41 -10.27 11.60
C LYS A 20 8.88 -9.01 12.30
N ASN A 21 8.05 -8.22 11.64
CA ASN A 21 7.47 -7.02 12.24
C ASN A 21 6.42 -7.35 13.31
N TYR A 22 5.55 -8.35 13.09
CA TYR A 22 4.61 -8.77 14.14
C TYR A 22 5.30 -9.25 15.40
N GLN A 23 6.47 -9.93 15.30
CA GLN A 23 7.26 -10.34 16.46
C GLN A 23 7.76 -9.16 17.31
N LEU A 24 7.89 -7.97 16.70
CA LEU A 24 8.32 -6.74 17.38
C LEU A 24 7.14 -5.93 17.96
N ILE A 25 5.90 -6.41 17.80
CA ILE A 25 4.68 -5.74 18.24
C ILE A 25 4.13 -6.48 19.47
N GLU A 26 4.08 -5.80 20.59
CA GLU A 26 3.76 -6.39 21.91
C GLU A 26 2.37 -7.06 21.94
N ASN A 27 1.36 -6.44 21.30
CA ASN A 27 -0.01 -6.92 21.26
C ASN A 27 -0.31 -7.86 20.08
N ALA A 28 0.71 -8.39 19.40
CA ALA A 28 0.59 -9.36 18.32
C ALA A 28 1.05 -10.75 18.76
N GLU A 29 0.43 -11.78 18.21
CA GLU A 29 0.88 -13.16 18.29
C GLU A 29 0.70 -13.84 16.94
N VAL A 30 1.81 -14.16 16.25
CA VAL A 30 1.75 -14.95 15.02
C VAL A 30 1.61 -16.41 15.41
N ILE A 31 0.47 -17.02 15.10
CA ILE A 31 0.15 -18.40 15.53
C ILE A 31 0.10 -19.40 14.39
N ALA A 32 0.15 -18.95 13.13
CA ALA A 32 0.16 -19.84 11.97
C ALA A 32 0.81 -19.18 10.76
N LEU A 33 1.57 -19.96 9.99
CA LEU A 33 2.06 -19.61 8.66
C LEU A 33 1.40 -20.48 7.60
N CYS A 34 1.16 -19.93 6.42
CA CYS A 34 0.62 -20.67 5.29
C CYS A 34 1.34 -20.28 4.00
N ASP A 35 1.84 -21.26 3.26
CA ASP A 35 2.40 -21.07 1.92
C ASP A 35 2.26 -22.34 1.10
N THR A 36 2.26 -22.24 -0.21
CA THR A 36 2.33 -23.39 -1.13
C THR A 36 3.75 -23.93 -1.30
N ASP A 37 4.78 -23.11 -1.05
CA ASP A 37 6.19 -23.55 -0.95
C ASP A 37 6.45 -24.13 0.45
N ILE A 38 6.20 -25.43 0.58
CA ILE A 38 6.25 -26.15 1.85
C ILE A 38 7.64 -26.05 2.48
N TYR A 39 8.72 -26.17 1.70
CA TYR A 39 10.08 -26.22 2.24
C TYR A 39 10.50 -24.91 2.90
N LYS A 40 10.29 -23.79 2.22
CA LYS A 40 10.63 -22.47 2.77
C LYS A 40 9.81 -22.12 3.99
N ALA A 41 8.49 -22.34 3.89
CA ALA A 41 7.58 -21.94 4.93
C ALA A 41 7.69 -22.83 6.17
N GLN A 42 7.96 -24.12 6.01
CA GLN A 42 8.15 -25.05 7.13
C GLN A 42 9.42 -24.73 7.93
N ASN A 43 10.54 -24.45 7.26
CA ASN A 43 11.76 -24.04 7.94
C ASN A 43 11.54 -22.77 8.77
N PHE A 44 10.89 -21.77 8.19
CA PHE A 44 10.57 -20.53 8.87
C PHE A 44 9.59 -20.73 10.04
N ALA A 45 8.59 -21.60 9.89
CA ALA A 45 7.67 -21.95 10.97
C ALA A 45 8.38 -22.71 12.12
N ASN A 46 9.30 -23.61 11.81
CA ASN A 46 10.10 -24.34 12.79
C ASN A 46 11.00 -23.41 13.61
N GLU A 47 11.64 -22.42 12.97
CA GLU A 47 12.44 -21.40 13.65
C GLU A 47 11.61 -20.61 14.68
N LEU A 48 10.33 -20.44 14.41
CA LEU A 48 9.41 -19.68 15.25
C LEU A 48 8.63 -20.54 16.24
N GLY A 49 8.71 -21.87 16.11
CA GLY A 49 7.93 -22.80 16.94
C GLY A 49 6.42 -22.74 16.72
N ILE A 50 5.96 -22.32 15.52
CA ILE A 50 4.53 -22.14 15.18
C ILE A 50 4.08 -23.11 14.09
N PRO A 51 2.78 -23.48 14.04
CA PRO A 51 2.22 -24.35 13.02
C PRO A 51 2.35 -23.81 11.61
N PHE A 52 2.62 -24.70 10.66
CA PHE A 52 2.63 -24.43 9.23
C PHE A 52 1.49 -25.16 8.51
N TYR A 53 0.94 -24.52 7.49
CA TYR A 53 -0.13 -25.05 6.65
C TYR A 53 0.16 -24.85 5.17
N ALA A 54 0.08 -25.92 4.35
CA ALA A 54 0.19 -25.81 2.89
C ALA A 54 -1.09 -25.27 2.23
N ASN A 55 -2.20 -25.23 2.98
CA ASN A 55 -3.50 -24.75 2.52
C ASN A 55 -4.15 -23.92 3.61
N TYR A 56 -4.40 -22.65 3.32
CA TYR A 56 -5.01 -21.69 4.26
C TYR A 56 -6.39 -22.15 4.81
N LYS A 57 -7.13 -22.97 4.07
CA LYS A 57 -8.41 -23.54 4.54
C LYS A 57 -8.27 -24.57 5.67
N LYS A 58 -7.05 -25.03 5.93
CA LYS A 58 -6.75 -25.97 7.03
C LYS A 58 -6.36 -25.27 8.33
N ILE A 59 -6.17 -23.95 8.31
CA ILE A 59 -5.94 -23.19 9.54
C ILE A 59 -7.21 -23.25 10.39
N PRO A 60 -7.12 -23.63 11.68
CA PRO A 60 -8.28 -23.65 12.58
C PRO A 60 -8.78 -22.22 12.83
N LEU A 61 -9.91 -21.86 12.26
CA LEU A 61 -10.45 -20.49 12.31
C LEU A 61 -10.75 -19.99 13.73
N SER A 62 -11.06 -20.89 14.64
CA SER A 62 -11.30 -20.55 16.07
C SER A 62 -10.04 -20.09 16.81
N THR A 63 -8.85 -20.30 16.22
CA THR A 63 -7.57 -19.93 16.84
C THR A 63 -7.06 -18.59 16.40
N ILE A 64 -7.63 -17.97 15.36
CA ILE A 64 -7.19 -16.70 14.76
C ILE A 64 -8.26 -15.63 14.81
N GLN A 65 -7.86 -14.38 14.92
CA GLN A 65 -8.73 -13.21 14.86
C GLN A 65 -8.51 -12.42 13.56
N ALA A 66 -7.29 -12.48 13.03
CA ALA A 66 -6.86 -11.67 11.90
C ALA A 66 -5.89 -12.43 10.99
N VAL A 67 -5.81 -12.00 9.73
CA VAL A 67 -4.84 -12.52 8.76
C VAL A 67 -4.13 -11.37 8.03
N SER A 68 -2.84 -11.58 7.73
CA SER A 68 -2.11 -10.80 6.72
C SER A 68 -1.95 -11.65 5.45
N ILE A 69 -2.45 -11.13 4.33
CA ILE A 69 -2.50 -11.82 3.03
C ILE A 69 -1.42 -11.23 2.13
N CYS A 70 -0.32 -11.97 1.97
CA CYS A 70 0.89 -11.61 1.24
C CYS A 70 1.16 -12.58 0.06
N VAL A 71 0.11 -13.13 -0.51
CA VAL A 71 0.16 -14.01 -1.69
C VAL A 71 0.25 -13.20 -2.99
N PRO A 72 0.51 -13.82 -4.17
CA PRO A 72 0.41 -13.09 -5.44
C PRO A 72 -0.98 -12.47 -5.67
N THR A 73 -1.03 -11.29 -6.30
CA THR A 73 -2.25 -10.47 -6.46
C THR A 73 -3.45 -11.25 -6.99
N LYS A 74 -3.23 -12.17 -7.95
CA LYS A 74 -4.29 -13.04 -8.51
C LYS A 74 -5.02 -13.90 -7.48
N MET A 75 -4.40 -14.11 -6.31
CA MET A 75 -4.95 -14.93 -5.23
C MET A 75 -5.63 -14.09 -4.14
N HIS A 76 -5.41 -12.77 -4.08
CA HIS A 76 -5.93 -11.89 -3.03
C HIS A 76 -7.43 -12.05 -2.83
N PHE A 77 -8.20 -11.93 -3.92
CA PHE A 77 -9.66 -12.06 -3.86
C PHE A 77 -10.11 -13.39 -3.25
N LYS A 78 -9.57 -14.51 -3.75
CA LYS A 78 -9.98 -15.85 -3.31
C LYS A 78 -9.67 -16.10 -1.84
N VAL A 79 -8.50 -15.68 -1.40
CA VAL A 79 -8.02 -15.89 -0.03
C VAL A 79 -8.77 -14.96 0.92
N ALA A 80 -8.84 -13.67 0.63
CA ALA A 80 -9.53 -12.69 1.46
C ALA A 80 -11.03 -12.98 1.61
N LYS A 81 -11.70 -13.35 0.50
CA LYS A 81 -13.10 -13.74 0.51
C LYS A 81 -13.36 -14.87 1.50
N TYR A 82 -12.51 -15.92 1.48
CA TYR A 82 -12.65 -17.04 2.40
C TYR A 82 -12.57 -16.59 3.87
N PHE A 83 -11.60 -15.77 4.25
CA PHE A 83 -11.45 -15.32 5.63
C PHE A 83 -12.56 -14.35 6.06
N LEU A 84 -12.93 -13.41 5.21
CA LEU A 84 -14.03 -12.46 5.50
C LEU A 84 -15.39 -13.17 5.64
N GLU A 85 -15.69 -14.18 4.81
CA GLU A 85 -16.90 -15.01 4.93
C GLU A 85 -16.91 -15.82 6.23
N ASN A 86 -15.75 -16.15 6.77
CA ASN A 86 -15.57 -16.84 8.04
C ASN A 86 -15.32 -15.89 9.23
N LYS A 87 -15.65 -14.61 9.09
CA LYS A 87 -15.60 -13.59 10.15
C LYS A 87 -14.20 -13.32 10.70
N ILE A 88 -13.17 -13.42 9.88
CA ILE A 88 -11.78 -13.10 10.22
C ILE A 88 -11.40 -11.76 9.58
N HIS A 89 -10.81 -10.85 10.36
CA HIS A 89 -10.28 -9.58 9.89
C HIS A 89 -9.15 -9.79 8.89
N CYS A 90 -9.04 -8.93 7.87
CA CYS A 90 -8.05 -9.06 6.80
C CYS A 90 -7.21 -7.80 6.59
N LEU A 91 -5.90 -7.95 6.61
CA LEU A 91 -4.96 -7.07 5.95
C LEU A 91 -4.56 -7.73 4.63
N ILE A 92 -4.73 -7.04 3.50
CA ILE A 92 -4.38 -7.54 2.17
C ILE A 92 -3.27 -6.65 1.60
N GLU A 93 -2.22 -7.25 1.06
CA GLU A 93 -1.21 -6.50 0.33
C GLU A 93 -1.76 -5.84 -0.93
N LYS A 94 -1.12 -4.74 -1.33
CA LYS A 94 -1.50 -4.04 -2.58
C LYS A 94 -1.10 -4.83 -3.84
N PRO A 95 -1.83 -4.67 -4.93
CA PRO A 95 -3.16 -4.08 -5.02
C PRO A 95 -4.21 -4.98 -4.37
N ILE A 96 -5.28 -4.41 -3.85
CA ILE A 96 -6.33 -5.16 -3.11
C ILE A 96 -6.82 -6.40 -3.87
N THR A 97 -7.02 -6.29 -5.18
CA THR A 97 -7.45 -7.36 -6.10
C THR A 97 -7.00 -7.04 -7.53
N THR A 98 -7.32 -7.91 -8.49
CA THR A 98 -7.03 -7.68 -9.92
C THR A 98 -8.13 -6.87 -10.63
N SER A 99 -9.30 -6.67 -10.03
CA SER A 99 -10.40 -5.91 -10.62
C SER A 99 -11.24 -5.18 -9.57
N VAL A 100 -11.81 -4.04 -9.94
CA VAL A 100 -12.70 -3.24 -9.08
C VAL A 100 -13.88 -4.07 -8.58
N LYS A 101 -14.48 -4.89 -9.44
CA LYS A 101 -15.61 -5.75 -9.06
C LYS A 101 -15.26 -6.72 -7.94
N GLN A 102 -14.06 -7.30 -7.95
CA GLN A 102 -13.61 -8.16 -6.86
C GLN A 102 -13.41 -7.37 -5.56
N ALA A 103 -12.85 -6.17 -5.64
CA ALA A 103 -12.70 -5.29 -4.48
C ALA A 103 -14.04 -4.92 -3.87
N ASP A 104 -15.04 -4.56 -4.71
CA ASP A 104 -16.41 -4.24 -4.26
C ASP A 104 -17.03 -5.41 -3.47
N VAL A 105 -16.86 -6.66 -3.94
CA VAL A 105 -17.34 -7.85 -3.23
C VAL A 105 -16.68 -8.02 -1.85
N LEU A 106 -15.35 -7.82 -1.75
CA LEU A 106 -14.65 -7.93 -0.46
C LEU A 106 -15.10 -6.84 0.52
N ILE A 107 -15.29 -5.62 0.03
CA ILE A 107 -15.78 -4.49 0.83
C ILE A 107 -17.18 -4.79 1.37
N GLU A 108 -18.09 -5.26 0.52
CA GLU A 108 -19.44 -5.63 0.93
C GLU A 108 -19.46 -6.73 2.01
N ILE A 109 -18.65 -7.79 1.85
CA ILE A 109 -18.54 -8.86 2.85
C ILE A 109 -17.99 -8.32 4.17
N ALA A 110 -16.95 -7.49 4.13
CA ALA A 110 -16.35 -6.91 5.32
C ALA A 110 -17.35 -6.01 6.07
N GLN A 111 -18.05 -5.12 5.36
CA GLN A 111 -19.07 -4.24 5.93
C GLN A 111 -20.23 -5.03 6.54
N LYS A 112 -20.77 -6.02 5.81
CA LYS A 112 -21.87 -6.86 6.28
C LYS A 112 -21.54 -7.62 7.57
N ASN A 113 -20.28 -8.03 7.74
CA ASN A 113 -19.83 -8.79 8.89
C ASN A 113 -19.16 -7.93 9.98
N ASN A 114 -19.14 -6.60 9.82
CA ASN A 114 -18.43 -5.65 10.71
C ASN A 114 -16.96 -6.04 10.92
N LEU A 115 -16.24 -6.29 9.80
CA LEU A 115 -14.86 -6.73 9.81
C LEU A 115 -13.92 -5.61 9.32
N ILE A 116 -12.74 -5.58 9.88
CA ILE A 116 -11.65 -4.72 9.41
C ILE A 116 -11.09 -5.32 8.12
N LEU A 117 -11.13 -4.53 7.07
CA LEU A 117 -10.48 -4.79 5.78
C LEU A 117 -9.51 -3.64 5.51
N GLN A 118 -8.23 -3.85 5.84
CA GLN A 118 -7.14 -2.92 5.57
C GLN A 118 -6.33 -3.37 4.36
N VAL A 119 -5.74 -2.43 3.63
CA VAL A 119 -4.88 -2.73 2.47
C VAL A 119 -3.50 -2.12 2.65
N GLY A 120 -2.48 -2.88 2.24
CA GLY A 120 -1.06 -2.59 2.42
C GLY A 120 -0.52 -1.43 1.58
N HIS A 121 -1.12 -0.25 1.67
CA HIS A 121 -0.54 0.99 1.12
C HIS A 121 0.42 1.61 2.12
N ILE A 122 1.56 0.97 2.30
CA ILE A 122 2.59 1.24 3.32
C ILE A 122 3.04 2.71 3.38
N GLU A 123 3.05 3.43 2.25
CA GLU A 123 3.50 4.82 2.20
C GLU A 123 2.57 5.78 2.98
N ARG A 124 1.34 5.38 3.26
CA ARG A 124 0.44 6.11 4.18
C ARG A 124 0.97 6.13 5.62
N PHE A 125 1.83 5.18 5.99
CA PHE A 125 2.43 5.03 7.31
C PHE A 125 3.88 5.52 7.37
N ASN A 126 4.38 6.08 6.27
CA ASN A 126 5.72 6.68 6.21
C ASN A 126 5.80 7.92 7.10
N ALA A 127 6.80 8.00 7.97
CA ALA A 127 6.91 9.08 8.94
C ALA A 127 7.00 10.47 8.30
N ALA A 128 7.70 10.59 7.16
CA ALA A 128 7.78 11.86 6.44
C ALA A 128 6.43 12.27 5.85
N PHE A 129 5.64 11.31 5.33
CA PHE A 129 4.29 11.60 4.84
C PHE A 129 3.35 12.01 5.99
N GLN A 130 3.41 11.30 7.11
CA GLN A 130 2.60 11.63 8.28
C GLN A 130 2.88 13.04 8.81
N ALA A 131 4.15 13.49 8.75
CA ALA A 131 4.56 14.82 9.20
C ALA A 131 4.00 15.97 8.32
N ILE A 132 3.69 15.70 7.04
CA ILE A 132 3.25 16.74 6.10
C ILE A 132 1.76 16.71 5.75
N LYS A 133 1.06 15.59 5.92
CA LYS A 133 -0.31 15.37 5.40
C LYS A 133 -1.31 16.45 5.82
N ASP A 134 -1.20 16.94 7.06
CA ASP A 134 -2.13 17.90 7.64
C ASP A 134 -1.78 19.36 7.26
N ILE A 135 -0.58 19.60 6.72
CA ILE A 135 -0.15 20.91 6.21
C ILE A 135 -0.64 21.13 4.77
N ILE A 136 -0.99 20.05 4.06
CA ILE A 136 -1.37 20.10 2.65
C ILE A 136 -2.85 20.47 2.55
N VAL A 137 -3.11 21.73 2.19
CA VAL A 137 -4.48 22.23 1.94
C VAL A 137 -4.54 22.73 0.50
N GLU A 138 -5.54 22.26 -0.25
CA GLU A 138 -5.78 22.64 -1.64
C GLU A 138 -4.55 22.64 -2.56
N PRO A 139 -3.88 21.49 -2.77
CA PRO A 139 -2.73 21.43 -3.65
C PRO A 139 -3.11 21.87 -5.08
N LYS A 140 -2.23 22.64 -5.72
CA LYS A 140 -2.41 23.13 -7.09
C LYS A 140 -1.72 22.23 -8.11
N PHE A 141 -0.54 21.75 -7.74
CA PHE A 141 0.23 20.82 -8.57
C PHE A 141 0.96 19.79 -7.70
N ILE A 142 0.97 18.54 -8.13
CA ILE A 142 1.69 17.44 -7.48
C ILE A 142 2.55 16.75 -8.54
N GLU A 143 3.78 16.42 -8.18
CA GLU A 143 4.69 15.66 -9.00
C GLU A 143 5.27 14.50 -8.20
N THR A 144 5.19 13.27 -8.72
CA THR A 144 5.79 12.09 -8.09
C THR A 144 6.76 11.38 -9.03
N HIS A 145 7.86 10.91 -8.45
CA HIS A 145 8.83 10.04 -9.11
C HIS A 145 9.10 8.83 -8.24
N ARG A 146 8.79 7.66 -8.78
CA ARG A 146 9.05 6.38 -8.14
C ARG A 146 9.80 5.48 -9.09
N LEU A 147 11.12 5.49 -8.94
CA LEU A 147 12.06 4.83 -9.83
C LEU A 147 12.80 3.73 -9.06
N SER A 148 13.04 2.60 -9.71
CA SER A 148 13.86 1.51 -9.17
C SER A 148 14.58 0.74 -10.28
N PRO A 149 15.69 0.09 -9.97
CA PRO A 149 16.25 -0.97 -10.81
C PRO A 149 15.27 -2.13 -10.98
N PHE A 150 15.49 -2.93 -12.01
CA PHE A 150 14.64 -4.07 -12.32
C PHE A 150 14.64 -5.11 -11.18
N PRO A 151 13.50 -5.37 -10.55
CA PRO A 151 13.46 -6.14 -9.30
C PRO A 151 13.55 -7.65 -9.49
N GLY A 152 13.40 -8.18 -10.72
CA GLY A 152 13.35 -9.62 -11.02
C GLY A 152 12.18 -10.37 -10.37
N ARG A 153 11.19 -9.64 -9.82
CA ARG A 153 10.01 -10.19 -9.11
C ARG A 153 8.77 -9.36 -9.42
N SER A 154 7.58 -9.87 -9.04
CA SER A 154 6.28 -9.19 -9.29
C SER A 154 6.06 -8.87 -10.77
N LEU A 155 6.50 -9.78 -11.66
CA LEU A 155 6.41 -9.62 -13.11
C LEU A 155 5.01 -9.95 -13.66
N ASP A 156 4.10 -10.36 -12.80
CA ASP A 156 2.70 -10.65 -13.10
C ASP A 156 1.83 -9.38 -13.25
N VAL A 157 2.38 -8.21 -12.91
CA VAL A 157 1.75 -6.89 -13.06
C VAL A 157 2.75 -5.87 -13.61
N GLY A 158 2.24 -4.83 -14.30
CA GLY A 158 3.08 -3.73 -14.80
C GLY A 158 3.42 -2.69 -13.73
N ALA A 159 4.26 -1.72 -14.10
CA ALA A 159 4.75 -0.67 -13.21
C ALA A 159 3.61 0.19 -12.61
N VAL A 160 2.47 0.30 -13.29
CA VAL A 160 1.31 1.03 -12.76
C VAL A 160 0.73 0.34 -11.53
N LEU A 161 0.48 -0.97 -11.57
CA LEU A 161 -0.09 -1.71 -10.44
C LEU A 161 0.94 -2.07 -9.37
N ASP A 162 2.22 -2.24 -9.76
CA ASP A 162 3.25 -2.57 -8.78
C ASP A 162 3.79 -1.34 -8.05
N ILE A 163 4.04 -0.25 -8.78
CA ILE A 163 4.80 0.90 -8.30
C ILE A 163 3.94 2.17 -8.22
N MET A 164 3.29 2.58 -9.32
CA MET A 164 2.55 3.85 -9.38
C MET A 164 1.34 3.88 -8.45
N ILE A 165 0.75 2.73 -8.14
CA ILE A 165 -0.46 2.63 -7.30
C ILE A 165 -0.26 3.24 -5.90
N HIS A 166 0.96 3.25 -5.37
CA HIS A 166 1.28 3.91 -4.09
C HIS A 166 1.09 5.43 -4.19
N ASP A 167 1.57 6.02 -5.28
CA ASP A 167 1.45 7.46 -5.50
C ASP A 167 0.03 7.86 -5.87
N ILE A 168 -0.70 6.99 -6.60
CA ILE A 168 -2.14 7.18 -6.88
C ILE A 168 -2.91 7.24 -5.55
N ASP A 169 -2.68 6.30 -4.63
CA ASP A 169 -3.33 6.27 -3.32
C ASP A 169 -3.04 7.54 -2.51
N ILE A 170 -1.78 7.96 -2.44
CA ILE A 170 -1.37 9.19 -1.76
C ILE A 170 -2.08 10.42 -2.35
N ILE A 171 -2.07 10.57 -3.69
CA ILE A 171 -2.67 11.71 -4.37
C ILE A 171 -4.18 11.77 -4.15
N LEU A 172 -4.88 10.63 -4.23
CA LEU A 172 -6.32 10.57 -3.95
C LEU A 172 -6.65 10.97 -2.50
N GLY A 173 -5.78 10.64 -1.56
CA GLY A 173 -5.92 11.06 -0.16
C GLY A 173 -5.68 12.55 0.07
N LEU A 174 -4.79 13.18 -0.72
CA LEU A 174 -4.44 14.60 -0.62
C LEU A 174 -5.40 15.51 -1.42
N VAL A 175 -5.78 15.08 -2.64
CA VAL A 175 -6.65 15.88 -3.53
C VAL A 175 -8.09 15.42 -3.35
N LYS A 176 -8.82 16.09 -2.48
CA LYS A 176 -10.23 15.80 -2.18
C LYS A 176 -11.14 16.32 -3.32
N SER A 177 -10.94 15.79 -4.53
CA SER A 177 -11.72 16.16 -5.72
C SER A 177 -11.77 15.00 -6.71
N GLU A 178 -12.80 14.94 -7.53
CA GLU A 178 -12.91 13.95 -8.59
C GLU A 178 -11.91 14.23 -9.73
N ILE A 179 -11.41 13.16 -10.33
CA ILE A 179 -10.58 13.24 -11.53
C ILE A 179 -11.47 13.56 -12.73
N LYS A 180 -11.13 14.65 -13.45
CA LYS A 180 -11.80 15.10 -14.65
C LYS A 180 -11.24 14.45 -15.91
N HIS A 181 -9.90 14.27 -15.96
CA HIS A 181 -9.20 13.73 -17.13
C HIS A 181 -7.94 12.97 -16.72
N ILE A 182 -7.61 11.97 -17.52
CA ILE A 182 -6.39 11.14 -17.38
C ILE A 182 -5.71 11.06 -18.74
N ASP A 183 -4.46 11.49 -18.80
CA ASP A 183 -3.51 11.19 -19.88
C ASP A 183 -2.48 10.20 -19.36
N ALA A 184 -2.08 9.24 -20.16
CA ALA A 184 -1.07 8.29 -19.76
C ALA A 184 -0.28 7.73 -20.95
N VAL A 185 0.97 7.43 -20.70
CA VAL A 185 1.86 6.69 -21.60
C VAL A 185 2.62 5.65 -20.80
N GLY A 186 2.85 4.50 -21.41
CA GLY A 186 3.67 3.44 -20.81
C GLY A 186 4.49 2.75 -21.89
N VAL A 187 5.64 2.23 -21.49
CA VAL A 187 6.54 1.51 -22.40
C VAL A 187 6.99 0.22 -21.74
N ASN A 188 6.92 -0.85 -22.48
CA ASN A 188 7.47 -2.16 -22.16
C ASN A 188 8.91 -2.23 -22.69
N VAL A 189 9.87 -2.31 -21.77
CA VAL A 189 11.31 -2.31 -22.10
C VAL A 189 11.91 -3.70 -21.94
N LEU A 190 11.63 -4.36 -20.82
CA LEU A 190 12.18 -5.68 -20.46
C LEU A 190 11.10 -6.77 -20.33
N THR A 191 9.84 -6.39 -20.15
CA THR A 191 8.72 -7.32 -19.98
C THR A 191 7.62 -7.07 -21.01
N GLU A 192 6.60 -7.93 -21.04
CA GLU A 192 5.42 -7.74 -21.91
C GLU A 192 4.44 -6.68 -21.38
N LEU A 193 4.62 -6.22 -20.13
CA LEU A 193 3.82 -5.17 -19.49
C LEU A 193 4.62 -3.86 -19.43
N GLU A 194 3.96 -2.76 -19.11
CA GLU A 194 4.66 -1.49 -18.95
C GLU A 194 5.70 -1.55 -17.81
N ASP A 195 6.97 -1.32 -18.15
CA ASP A 195 8.08 -1.23 -17.19
C ASP A 195 8.32 0.20 -16.71
N ILE A 196 7.91 1.17 -17.51
CA ILE A 196 7.84 2.59 -17.18
C ILE A 196 6.48 3.13 -17.59
N ALA A 197 5.90 3.96 -16.75
CA ALA A 197 4.66 4.68 -17.05
C ALA A 197 4.73 6.12 -16.54
N ASN A 198 4.12 7.03 -17.30
CA ASN A 198 3.83 8.38 -16.88
C ASN A 198 2.31 8.62 -17.00
N ALA A 199 1.73 9.25 -15.99
CA ALA A 199 0.33 9.62 -15.99
C ALA A 199 0.15 11.06 -15.53
N ARG A 200 -0.80 11.76 -16.16
CA ARG A 200 -1.27 13.10 -15.76
C ARG A 200 -2.72 13.02 -15.36
N LEU A 201 -3.01 13.34 -14.10
CA LEU A 201 -4.36 13.41 -13.56
C LEU A 201 -4.78 14.87 -13.44
N THR A 202 -5.88 15.24 -14.08
CA THR A 202 -6.48 16.57 -13.94
C THR A 202 -7.75 16.46 -13.09
N PHE A 203 -7.81 17.17 -11.98
CA PHE A 203 -8.93 17.14 -11.04
C PHE A 203 -9.95 18.25 -11.33
N LYS A 204 -11.21 18.06 -10.89
CA LYS A 204 -12.28 19.06 -11.10
C LYS A 204 -12.00 20.39 -10.36
N ASN A 205 -11.29 20.35 -9.23
CA ASN A 205 -10.87 21.56 -8.49
C ASN A 205 -9.68 22.30 -9.11
N GLY A 206 -9.20 21.85 -10.29
CA GLY A 206 -8.08 22.44 -11.01
C GLY A 206 -6.69 21.94 -10.60
N CYS A 207 -6.59 21.10 -9.57
CA CYS A 207 -5.31 20.46 -9.24
C CYS A 207 -4.86 19.54 -10.38
N ILE A 208 -3.55 19.49 -10.61
CA ILE A 208 -2.93 18.59 -11.58
C ILE A 208 -1.89 17.74 -10.85
N ALA A 209 -1.88 16.44 -11.13
CA ALA A 209 -0.85 15.55 -10.62
C ALA A 209 -0.14 14.81 -11.78
N ASN A 210 1.19 14.88 -11.80
CA ASN A 210 2.03 14.11 -12.70
C ASN A 210 2.71 12.98 -11.93
N LEU A 211 2.56 11.75 -12.43
CA LEU A 211 3.11 10.55 -11.82
C LEU A 211 4.07 9.88 -12.80
N THR A 212 5.28 9.59 -12.35
CA THR A 212 6.25 8.78 -13.11
C THR A 212 6.65 7.58 -12.25
N ALA A 213 6.47 6.38 -12.80
CA ALA A 213 6.87 5.14 -12.16
C ALA A 213 7.70 4.29 -13.14
N SER A 214 8.86 3.80 -12.70
CA SER A 214 9.75 2.98 -13.50
C SER A 214 10.39 1.89 -12.65
N ARG A 215 10.47 0.68 -13.22
CA ARG A 215 11.22 -0.44 -12.65
C ARG A 215 12.45 -0.82 -13.48
N VAL A 216 12.87 0.08 -14.37
CA VAL A 216 14.03 -0.09 -15.28
C VAL A 216 14.97 1.11 -15.22
N SER A 217 15.11 1.71 -14.05
CA SER A 217 16.00 2.85 -13.80
C SER A 217 17.25 2.41 -13.06
N ASP A 218 18.36 3.10 -13.25
CA ASP A 218 19.63 2.77 -12.59
C ASP A 218 19.63 3.12 -11.09
N GLU A 219 18.80 4.09 -10.69
CA GLU A 219 18.75 4.60 -9.33
C GLU A 219 17.41 4.37 -8.65
N TYR A 220 17.45 4.34 -7.32
CA TYR A 220 16.24 4.38 -6.50
C TYR A 220 15.82 5.81 -6.22
N MET A 221 14.57 6.15 -6.58
CA MET A 221 13.95 7.43 -6.23
C MET A 221 12.51 7.20 -5.78
N ARG A 222 12.13 7.77 -4.63
CA ARG A 222 10.75 7.77 -4.14
C ARG A 222 10.44 9.15 -3.59
N LYS A 223 10.04 10.06 -4.47
CA LYS A 223 9.85 11.47 -4.12
C LYS A 223 8.49 11.98 -4.54
N ILE A 224 7.95 12.87 -3.73
CA ILE A 224 6.77 13.67 -4.06
C ILE A 224 7.07 15.14 -3.83
N ARG A 225 6.61 15.98 -4.74
CA ARG A 225 6.64 17.44 -4.66
C ARG A 225 5.21 17.95 -4.71
N ILE A 226 4.85 18.82 -3.79
CA ILE A 226 3.49 19.33 -3.65
C ILE A 226 3.54 20.85 -3.63
N PHE A 227 2.90 21.46 -4.59
CA PHE A 227 2.85 22.91 -4.77
C PHE A 227 1.49 23.43 -4.32
N LEU A 228 1.50 24.28 -3.31
CA LEU A 228 0.36 25.05 -2.81
C LEU A 228 0.44 26.48 -3.36
N ALA A 229 -0.46 27.38 -2.96
CA ALA A 229 -0.44 28.75 -3.46
C ALA A 229 0.88 29.51 -3.19
N ASN A 230 1.43 29.37 -1.97
CA ASN A 230 2.64 30.09 -1.53
C ASN A 230 3.69 29.18 -0.88
N THR A 231 3.54 27.88 -1.01
CA THR A 231 4.37 26.88 -0.35
C THR A 231 4.65 25.74 -1.29
N TYR A 232 5.88 25.26 -1.29
CA TYR A 232 6.29 24.05 -1.96
C TYR A 232 6.82 23.06 -0.93
N ILE A 233 6.34 21.83 -0.97
CA ILE A 233 6.77 20.75 -0.08
C ILE A 233 7.49 19.71 -0.92
N SER A 234 8.68 19.30 -0.50
CA SER A 234 9.44 18.21 -1.09
C SER A 234 9.64 17.11 -0.07
N LEU A 235 9.21 15.89 -0.39
CA LEU A 235 9.35 14.74 0.47
C LEU A 235 10.09 13.62 -0.25
N ASP A 236 11.03 12.98 0.44
CA ASP A 236 11.72 11.76 0.05
C ASP A 236 11.27 10.62 0.98
N TYR A 237 10.49 9.68 0.44
CA TYR A 237 9.96 8.54 1.21
C TYR A 237 11.07 7.58 1.66
N PHE A 238 12.10 7.41 0.83
CA PHE A 238 13.18 6.48 1.14
C PHE A 238 14.07 6.99 2.27
N LYS A 239 14.37 8.28 2.23
CA LYS A 239 15.15 8.95 3.29
C LYS A 239 14.33 9.31 4.51
N GLN A 240 13.01 9.32 4.38
CA GLN A 240 12.06 9.88 5.37
C GLN A 240 12.44 11.31 5.75
N GLU A 241 12.58 12.17 4.74
CA GLU A 241 12.92 13.58 4.88
C GLU A 241 11.87 14.44 4.18
N ALA A 242 11.52 15.56 4.79
CA ALA A 242 10.62 16.54 4.17
C ALA A 242 11.12 17.97 4.38
N PHE A 243 11.01 18.76 3.32
CA PHE A 243 11.40 20.16 3.31
C PHE A 243 10.22 21.02 2.88
N ILE A 244 10.03 22.14 3.57
CA ILE A 244 9.03 23.15 3.22
C ILE A 244 9.75 24.39 2.70
N TYR A 245 9.38 24.84 1.51
CA TYR A 245 9.89 26.06 0.90
C TYR A 245 8.78 27.09 0.90
N LYS A 246 9.06 28.26 1.45
CA LYS A 246 8.13 29.41 1.52
C LYS A 246 8.80 30.66 0.99
N LYS A 247 7.98 31.57 0.47
CA LYS A 247 8.43 32.94 0.16
C LYS A 247 8.30 33.79 1.42
N ASP A 248 9.41 34.30 1.90
CA ASP A 248 9.47 35.27 3.00
C ASP A 248 10.26 36.50 2.58
N SER A 249 9.66 37.70 2.67
CA SER A 249 10.29 39.00 2.39
C SER A 249 11.07 39.02 1.06
N GLY A 250 10.53 38.37 0.01
CA GLY A 250 11.13 38.31 -1.33
C GLY A 250 12.22 37.23 -1.51
N LYS A 251 12.55 36.47 -0.48
CA LYS A 251 13.48 35.34 -0.52
C LYS A 251 12.73 34.01 -0.35
N ILE A 252 13.37 32.93 -0.81
CA ILE A 252 12.88 31.57 -0.56
C ILE A 252 13.59 31.06 0.68
N THR A 253 12.81 30.73 1.71
CA THR A 253 13.29 29.99 2.90
C THR A 253 13.11 28.50 2.68
N LYS A 254 13.97 27.69 3.28
CA LYS A 254 13.92 26.24 3.27
C LYS A 254 13.95 25.74 4.70
N ASP A 255 12.87 25.14 5.15
CA ASP A 255 12.74 24.58 6.48
C ASP A 255 12.72 23.04 6.36
N GLU A 256 13.61 22.36 7.09
CA GLU A 256 13.57 20.91 7.24
C GLU A 256 12.62 20.53 8.38
N LEU A 257 11.71 19.59 8.14
CA LEU A 257 10.85 19.10 9.20
C LEU A 257 11.59 18.10 10.09
N PRO A 258 11.49 18.22 11.41
CA PRO A 258 12.03 17.21 12.31
C PRO A 258 11.19 15.95 12.22
N ILE A 259 11.75 14.87 11.71
CA ILE A 259 11.06 13.59 11.49
C ILE A 259 11.83 12.50 12.23
N GLU A 260 11.17 11.86 13.18
CA GLU A 260 11.66 10.61 13.77
C GLU A 260 11.39 9.47 12.78
N LYS A 261 12.48 8.90 12.24
CA LYS A 261 12.39 7.84 11.23
C LYS A 261 11.89 6.55 11.87
N GLU A 262 10.88 5.94 11.25
CA GLU A 262 10.25 4.74 11.75
C GLU A 262 10.07 3.70 10.64
N GLU A 263 9.94 2.43 11.02
CA GLU A 263 9.65 1.39 10.06
C GLU A 263 8.16 1.39 9.69
N SER A 264 7.87 1.83 8.45
CA SER A 264 6.50 2.03 7.96
C SER A 264 5.66 0.77 8.02
N LEU A 265 6.24 -0.43 7.76
CA LEU A 265 5.51 -1.69 7.83
C LEU A 265 5.10 -2.01 9.27
N LYS A 266 5.97 -1.78 10.24
CA LYS A 266 5.63 -1.96 11.65
C LYS A 266 4.46 -1.06 12.05
N LYS A 267 4.48 0.22 11.64
CA LYS A 267 3.38 1.17 11.91
C LYS A 267 2.07 0.74 11.25
N GLU A 268 2.13 0.25 10.02
CA GLU A 268 0.96 -0.28 9.33
C GLU A 268 0.34 -1.47 10.08
N LEU A 269 1.16 -2.44 10.50
CA LEU A 269 0.71 -3.62 11.24
C LEU A 269 0.16 -3.24 12.62
N MET A 270 0.81 -2.31 13.33
CA MET A 270 0.29 -1.78 14.60
C MET A 270 -1.07 -1.11 14.43
N SER A 271 -1.22 -0.27 13.40
CA SER A 271 -2.48 0.37 13.07
C SER A 271 -3.59 -0.65 12.75
N TYR A 272 -3.26 -1.70 11.98
CA TYR A 272 -4.20 -2.77 11.69
C TYR A 272 -4.68 -3.48 12.95
N LEU A 273 -3.76 -3.86 13.85
CA LEU A 273 -4.11 -4.52 15.10
C LEU A 273 -4.95 -3.61 16.02
N ASP A 274 -4.64 -2.31 16.03
CA ASP A 274 -5.42 -1.33 16.79
C ASP A 274 -6.85 -1.22 16.26
N CYS A 275 -7.01 -1.18 14.94
CA CYS A 275 -8.34 -1.22 14.31
C CYS A 275 -9.11 -2.50 14.66
N VAL A 276 -8.46 -3.66 14.63
CA VAL A 276 -9.07 -4.96 15.01
C VAL A 276 -9.50 -4.97 16.47
N LYS A 277 -8.62 -4.47 17.36
CA LYS A 277 -8.86 -4.48 18.80
C LYS A 277 -9.99 -3.55 19.23
N ASN A 278 -10.02 -2.35 18.65
CA ASN A 278 -10.90 -1.27 19.07
C ASN A 278 -12.08 -1.05 18.11
N ASN A 279 -12.21 -1.89 17.07
CA ASN A 279 -13.21 -1.75 16.01
C ASN A 279 -13.22 -0.36 15.36
N LEU A 280 -12.02 0.18 15.09
CA LEU A 280 -11.83 1.48 14.46
C LEU A 280 -11.70 1.34 12.94
N PRO A 281 -12.11 2.34 12.15
CA PRO A 281 -11.90 2.32 10.72
C PRO A 281 -10.40 2.38 10.39
N PRO A 282 -9.89 1.53 9.47
CA PRO A 282 -8.49 1.56 9.09
C PRO A 282 -8.14 2.81 8.27
N LEU A 283 -6.90 3.29 8.41
CA LEU A 283 -6.38 4.45 7.66
C LEU A 283 -6.44 4.22 6.14
N VAL A 284 -6.22 2.98 5.70
CA VAL A 284 -6.37 2.57 4.30
C VAL A 284 -7.38 1.41 4.26
N SER A 285 -8.64 1.75 4.13
CA SER A 285 -9.70 0.77 4.01
C SER A 285 -9.75 0.13 2.62
N GLY A 286 -10.56 -0.91 2.48
CA GLY A 286 -10.86 -1.49 1.17
C GLY A 286 -11.39 -0.45 0.16
N VAL A 287 -12.09 0.60 0.64
CA VAL A 287 -12.66 1.65 -0.24
C VAL A 287 -11.56 2.54 -0.84
N GLU A 288 -10.61 3.02 -0.02
CA GLU A 288 -9.46 3.79 -0.51
C GLU A 288 -8.64 2.98 -1.53
N ALA A 289 -8.31 1.74 -1.18
CA ALA A 289 -7.54 0.87 -2.08
C ALA A 289 -8.29 0.51 -3.37
N ARG A 290 -9.60 0.31 -3.30
CA ARG A 290 -10.47 0.12 -4.47
C ARG A 290 -10.46 1.34 -5.39
N ASN A 291 -10.46 2.55 -4.82
CA ASN A 291 -10.39 3.78 -5.60
C ASN A 291 -9.03 3.92 -6.28
N ALA A 292 -7.92 3.65 -5.57
CA ALA A 292 -6.58 3.63 -6.15
C ALA A 292 -6.47 2.60 -7.29
N LEU A 293 -6.98 1.37 -7.08
CA LEU A 293 -7.05 0.34 -8.11
C LEU A 293 -7.86 0.80 -9.34
N SER A 294 -9.01 1.44 -9.12
CA SER A 294 -9.85 1.94 -10.22
C SER A 294 -9.11 2.93 -11.12
N ILE A 295 -8.34 3.86 -10.52
CA ILE A 295 -7.54 4.83 -11.27
C ILE A 295 -6.37 4.13 -11.97
N ALA A 296 -5.67 3.23 -11.29
CA ALA A 296 -4.58 2.46 -11.89
C ALA A 296 -5.05 1.68 -13.14
N LEU A 297 -6.20 1.01 -13.07
CA LEU A 297 -6.78 0.30 -14.21
C LEU A 297 -7.21 1.25 -15.36
N LYS A 298 -7.70 2.46 -15.05
CA LYS A 298 -7.99 3.47 -16.07
C LYS A 298 -6.72 3.97 -16.76
N ILE A 299 -5.61 4.15 -16.02
CA ILE A 299 -4.30 4.49 -16.56
C ILE A 299 -3.82 3.38 -17.51
N ILE A 300 -3.85 2.13 -17.06
CA ILE A 300 -3.47 0.96 -17.90
C ILE A 300 -4.31 0.91 -19.19
N LYS A 301 -5.62 1.14 -19.07
CA LYS A 301 -6.48 1.19 -20.26
C LYS A 301 -6.10 2.33 -21.22
N LYS A 302 -5.61 3.46 -20.70
CA LYS A 302 -5.14 4.57 -21.56
C LYS A 302 -3.80 4.27 -22.23
N ILE A 303 -2.96 3.45 -21.62
CA ILE A 303 -1.66 3.04 -22.17
C ILE A 303 -1.84 2.02 -23.30
N HIS A 304 -2.76 1.07 -23.15
CA HIS A 304 -2.91 -0.05 -24.09
C HIS A 304 -4.11 0.08 -25.05
N GLY A 305 -4.93 1.15 -24.93
CA GLY A 305 -6.08 1.42 -25.81
C GLY A 305 -7.35 0.81 -25.24
#